data_904e559964bc3c9020a024104ff5af55
#
_entry.id   904e559964bc3c9020a024104ff5af55
#
_cell.length_a   1.000
_cell.length_b   1.000
_cell.length_c   1.000
_cell.angle_alpha   90.00
_cell.angle_beta   90.00
_cell.angle_gamma   90.00
#
_symmetry.space_group_name_H-M   'P 1'
#
loop_
_entity.id
_entity.type
_entity.pdbx_description
1 polymer ?
#
loop_
_entity_poly.entity_id
_entity_poly.type
_entity_poly.pdbx_seq_one_letter_code
_entity_poly.pdbx_strand_id
1 'polypeptide(L)' 'MKNVRMSYWAGPAVNKLLSPQELSTALNISIETVYAWTSQKRIPYIKMGRLVRFNADEVNKWLDRQRVKVSEE' A
#
# COMPACT_ATOMS: atom_id res chain seq x y z
N MET A 1 4.79 26.11 -12.17
CA MET A 1 4.26 25.65 -12.20
C MET A 1 4.28 24.84 -11.82
N LYS A 2 4.12 24.58 -11.44
CA LYS A 2 4.00 23.95 -11.03
C LYS A 2 3.77 22.89 -10.99
N ASN A 3 3.66 22.43 -10.60
CA ASN A 3 3.28 21.31 -10.47
C ASN A 3 2.46 20.77 -11.46
N VAL A 4 2.31 21.38 -12.41
CA VAL A 4 1.57 20.94 -13.47
C VAL A 4 1.98 19.63 -13.95
N ARG A 5 3.24 19.38 -13.97
CA ARG A 5 3.62 18.14 -14.48
C ARG A 5 3.21 17.04 -13.61
N MET A 6 2.93 17.33 -12.37
CA MET A 6 2.40 16.32 -11.52
C MET A 6 1.05 15.87 -11.97
N SER A 7 0.29 16.76 -12.56
CA SER A 7 -1.07 16.39 -12.88
C SER A 7 -1.13 15.41 -14.02
N TYR A 8 -0.18 15.36 -14.92
CA TYR A 8 -0.28 14.36 -15.94
C TYR A 8 0.51 13.12 -15.61
N TRP A 9 1.17 13.13 -14.49
CA TRP A 9 1.79 11.94 -13.97
C TRP A 9 0.69 11.13 -13.33
N ALA A 10 0.15 10.19 -14.06
CA ALA A 10 -1.04 9.51 -13.59
C ALA A 10 -0.77 8.44 -12.57
N GLY A 11 0.46 8.13 -12.33
CA GLY A 11 0.79 7.08 -11.39
C GLY A 11 0.72 7.53 -9.96
N PRO A 12 1.06 6.65 -9.04
CA PRO A 12 1.06 7.02 -7.63
C PRO A 12 2.14 8.04 -7.35
N ALA A 13 1.91 8.88 -6.35
CA ALA A 13 2.91 9.83 -5.92
C ALA A 13 4.10 9.08 -5.36
N VAL A 14 5.28 9.47 -5.78
CA VAL A 14 6.48 8.76 -5.38
C VAL A 14 6.69 8.82 -3.88
N ASN A 15 6.38 9.95 -3.27
CA ASN A 15 6.62 10.10 -1.85
C ASN A 15 5.62 9.33 -0.99
N LYS A 16 4.65 8.66 -1.62
CA LYS A 16 3.69 7.86 -0.88
C LYS A 16 3.91 6.37 -1.05
N LEU A 17 5.02 5.99 -1.64
CA LEU A 17 5.33 4.59 -1.80
C LEU A 17 6.05 4.08 -0.57
N LEU A 18 5.64 2.93 -0.11
CA LEU A 18 6.22 2.30 1.07
C LEU A 18 6.97 1.05 0.66
N SER A 19 8.10 0.82 1.29
CA SER A 19 8.80 -0.44 1.15
C SER A 19 8.08 -1.50 1.97
N PRO A 20 8.37 -2.79 1.73
CA PRO A 20 7.77 -3.83 2.56
C PRO A 20 8.07 -3.64 4.04
N GLN A 21 9.27 -3.19 4.38
CA GLN A 21 9.61 -2.97 5.78
C GLN A 21 8.82 -1.81 6.36
N GLU A 22 8.69 -0.73 5.60
CA GLU A 22 7.89 0.39 6.06
C GLU A 22 6.45 -0.01 6.25
N LEU A 23 5.93 -0.84 5.35
CA LEU A 23 4.55 -1.30 5.49
C LEU A 23 4.40 -2.19 6.71
N SER A 24 5.34 -3.09 6.95
CA SER A 24 5.26 -3.96 8.11
C SER A 24 5.23 -3.14 9.39
N THR A 25 6.02 -2.10 9.45
CA THR A 25 6.03 -1.22 10.62
C THR A 25 4.71 -0.47 10.73
N ALA A 26 4.23 0.07 9.61
CA ALA A 26 3.01 0.86 9.63
C ALA A 26 1.80 0.03 10.04
N LEU A 27 1.74 -1.21 9.60
CA LEU A 27 0.63 -2.09 9.93
C LEU A 27 0.88 -2.92 11.18
N ASN A 28 2.08 -2.82 11.74
CA ASN A 28 2.44 -3.56 12.94
C ASN A 28 2.30 -5.07 12.72
N ILE A 29 2.82 -5.55 11.61
CA ILE A 29 2.81 -6.97 11.29
C ILE A 29 4.23 -7.37 10.91
N SER A 30 4.48 -8.66 10.85
CA SER A 30 5.81 -9.11 10.51
C SER A 30 6.09 -8.91 9.04
N ILE A 31 7.37 -8.80 8.70
CA ILE A 31 7.75 -8.66 7.31
C ILE A 31 7.39 -9.92 6.53
N GLU A 32 7.45 -11.08 7.17
CA GLU A 32 7.06 -12.32 6.52
C GLU A 32 5.59 -12.30 6.12
N THR A 33 4.76 -11.70 6.95
CA THR A 33 3.35 -11.57 6.62
C THR A 33 3.16 -10.67 5.40
N VAL A 34 3.92 -9.58 5.34
CA VAL A 34 3.84 -8.69 4.18
C VAL A 34 4.21 -9.47 2.91
N TYR A 35 5.29 -10.23 2.95
CA TYR A 35 5.70 -10.99 1.77
C TYR A 35 4.69 -12.07 1.41
N ALA A 36 4.11 -12.72 2.41
CA ALA A 36 3.11 -13.74 2.14
C ALA A 36 1.89 -13.15 1.47
N TRP A 37 1.40 -12.03 1.99
CA TRP A 37 0.21 -11.40 1.41
C TRP A 37 0.50 -10.88 0.01
N THR A 38 1.70 -10.40 -0.23
CA THR A 38 2.09 -9.93 -1.55
C THR A 38 2.11 -11.09 -2.54
N SER A 39 2.73 -12.20 -2.17
CA SER A 39 2.82 -13.33 -3.09
C SER A 39 1.46 -13.97 -3.31
N GLN A 40 0.56 -13.88 -2.35
CA GLN A 40 -0.79 -14.38 -2.49
C GLN A 40 -1.70 -13.38 -3.18
N LYS A 41 -1.19 -12.21 -3.51
CA LYS A 41 -1.94 -11.14 -4.16
C LYS A 41 -3.15 -10.71 -3.34
N ARG A 42 -2.95 -10.67 -2.02
CA ARG A 42 -4.01 -10.27 -1.12
C ARG A 42 -3.98 -8.80 -0.76
N ILE A 43 -2.87 -8.13 -1.04
CA ILE A 43 -2.73 -6.73 -0.72
C ILE A 43 -2.27 -6.01 -1.98
N PRO A 44 -2.78 -4.81 -2.26
CA PRO A 44 -2.35 -4.11 -3.47
C PRO A 44 -0.88 -3.74 -3.39
N TYR A 45 -0.15 -3.99 -4.45
CA TYR A 45 1.26 -3.70 -4.48
C TYR A 45 1.67 -3.28 -5.89
N ILE A 46 2.86 -2.69 -5.97
CA ILE A 46 3.43 -2.24 -7.22
C ILE A 46 4.74 -2.99 -7.39
N LYS A 47 4.91 -3.61 -8.54
CA LYS A 47 6.14 -4.31 -8.81
C LYS A 47 6.99 -3.50 -9.76
N MET A 48 8.21 -3.18 -9.32
CA MET A 48 9.14 -2.43 -10.13
C MET A 48 10.37 -3.30 -10.32
N GLY A 49 10.40 -4.06 -11.41
CA GLY A 49 11.46 -5.03 -11.59
C GLY A 49 11.42 -6.04 -10.48
N ARG A 50 12.46 -6.09 -9.67
CA ARG A 50 12.49 -7.00 -8.54
C ARG A 50 11.98 -6.37 -7.26
N LEU A 51 11.73 -5.08 -7.28
CA LEU A 51 11.33 -4.38 -6.08
C LEU A 51 9.82 -4.35 -5.95
N VAL A 52 9.35 -4.39 -4.74
CA VAL A 52 7.93 -4.30 -4.43
C VAL A 52 7.71 -3.08 -3.58
N ARG A 53 6.70 -2.31 -3.93
CA ARG A 53 6.35 -1.13 -3.16
C ARG A 53 4.85 -1.08 -3.00
N PHE A 54 4.40 -0.28 -2.06
CA PHE A 54 2.99 -0.18 -1.73
C PHE A 54 2.59 1.27 -1.74
N ASN A 55 1.47 1.55 -2.40
CA ASN A 55 0.95 2.92 -2.42
C ASN A 55 0.12 3.12 -1.16
N ALA A 56 0.45 4.14 -0.41
CA ALA A 56 -0.19 4.36 0.89
C ALA A 56 -1.70 4.54 0.74
N ASP A 57 -2.13 5.27 -0.29
CA ASP A 57 -3.56 5.50 -0.48
C ASP A 57 -4.29 4.20 -0.81
N GLU A 58 -3.68 3.36 -1.64
CA GLU A 58 -4.29 2.09 -2.00
C GLU A 58 -4.35 1.15 -0.80
N VAL A 59 -3.30 1.17 0.01
CA VAL A 59 -3.30 0.34 1.21
C VAL A 59 -4.38 0.82 2.17
N ASN A 60 -4.55 2.12 2.30
CA ASN A 60 -5.59 2.64 3.17
C ASN A 60 -6.97 2.22 2.71
N LYS A 61 -7.22 2.23 1.40
CA LYS A 61 -8.50 1.75 0.88
C LYS A 61 -8.68 0.26 1.12
N TRP A 62 -7.60 -0.48 0.95
CA TRP A 62 -7.65 -1.91 1.21
C TRP A 62 -7.93 -2.20 2.69
N LEU A 63 -7.29 -1.43 3.58
CA LEU A 63 -7.54 -1.59 5.01
C LEU A 63 -9.00 -1.31 5.35
N ASP A 64 -9.56 -0.31 4.69
CA ASP A 64 -10.95 0.01 4.96
C ASP A 64 -11.86 -1.15 4.60
N ARG A 65 -11.53 -1.88 3.57
CA ARG A 65 -12.32 -3.06 3.19
C ARG A 65 -12.14 -4.23 4.15
N GLN A 66 -11.06 -4.20 4.95
CA GLN A 66 -10.82 -5.26 5.93
C GLN A 66 -11.56 -5.00 7.23
N ARG A 67 -12.16 -3.85 7.38
CA ARG A 67 -12.85 -3.56 8.63
C ARG A 67 -14.03 -4.48 8.80
N VAL A 68 -14.19 -4.95 10.01
CA VAL A 68 -15.34 -5.75 10.38
C VAL A 68 -16.16 -4.91 11.32
N LYS A 69 -17.35 -4.56 10.89
CA LYS A 69 -18.21 -3.77 11.74
C LYS A 69 -18.85 -4.65 12.78
N VAL A 70 -18.83 -4.21 14.01
CA VAL A 70 -19.44 -4.93 15.09
C VAL A 70 -20.67 -4.16 15.48
N SER A 71 -21.78 -4.88 15.47
CA SER A 71 -23.05 -4.25 15.83
C SER A 71 -23.04 -3.90 17.30
N GLU A 72 -23.51 -2.71 17.56
CA GLU A 72 -23.50 -2.30 18.91
C GLU A 72 -24.73 -2.57 19.62
N GLU A 73 -25.53 -2.93 19.32
CA GLU A 73 -26.71 -3.14 19.95
C GLU A 73 -26.78 -3.53 21.07
#